data_e61c3f95a4ef466a561040599fe4cb77
#
_entry.id   e61c3f95a4ef466a561040599fe4cb77
#
_cell.length_a   1.000
_cell.length_b   1.000
_cell.length_c   1.000
_cell.angle_alpha   90.00
_cell.angle_beta   90.00
_cell.angle_gamma   90.00
#
_symmetry.space_group_name_H-M   'P 1'
#
loop_
_entity.id
_entity.type
_entity.pdbx_description
1 polymer ?
#
loop_
_entity_poly.entity_id
_entity_poly.type
_entity_poly.pdbx_seq_one_letter_code
_entity_poly.pdbx_strand_id
1 'polypeptide(L)' 'MAVPSIQLGQVWRNNADGLDYLVTKVYNEVFTQFAMLRPAGITAPDAPTVRIKVSKSPEGAALPGYTFTQDGSF' A
#
# COMPACT_ATOMS: atom_id res chain seq x y z
N MET A 1 -7.73 1.34 7.98
CA MET A 1 -8.07 2.77 7.82
C MET A 1 -8.04 3.12 6.34
N ALA A 2 -9.06 3.80 5.87
CA ALA A 2 -9.14 4.20 4.46
C ALA A 2 -8.49 5.56 4.26
N VAL A 3 -7.92 5.76 3.08
CA VAL A 3 -7.37 7.05 2.65
C VAL A 3 -8.11 7.47 1.39
N PRO A 4 -8.07 8.75 1.00
CA PRO A 4 -8.77 9.18 -0.21
C PRO A 4 -8.34 8.40 -1.46
N SER A 5 -7.07 8.09 -1.57
CA SER A 5 -6.55 7.27 -2.68
C SER A 5 -5.22 6.67 -2.28
N ILE A 6 -4.86 5.57 -2.94
CA ILE A 6 -3.55 4.95 -2.76
C ILE A 6 -2.58 5.66 -3.68
N GLN A 7 -1.49 6.16 -3.14
CA GLN A 7 -0.52 6.96 -3.89
C GLN A 7 0.89 6.46 -3.66
N LEU A 8 1.75 6.76 -4.63
CA LEU A 8 3.18 6.45 -4.52
C LEU A 8 3.77 7.15 -3.30
N GLY A 9 4.65 6.45 -2.61
CA GLY A 9 5.32 7.00 -1.44
C GLY A 9 4.60 6.77 -0.13
N GLN A 10 3.38 6.26 -0.16
CA GLN A 10 2.69 5.90 1.06
C GLN A 10 3.33 4.69 1.70
N VAL A 11 3.28 4.63 3.03
CA VAL A 11 3.80 3.50 3.79
C VAL A 11 2.64 2.85 4.52
N TRP A 12 2.51 1.54 4.35
CA TRP A 12 1.47 0.74 4.97
C TRP A 12 2.10 -0.39 5.76
N ARG A 13 1.55 -0.70 6.91
CA ARG A 13 2.02 -1.81 7.74
C ARG A 13 1.25 -3.08 7.41
N ASN A 14 1.96 -4.16 7.13
CA ASN A 14 1.34 -5.47 6.96
C ASN A 14 0.91 -6.00 8.32
N ASN A 15 -0.38 -6.26 8.48
CA ASN A 15 -0.92 -6.71 9.77
C ASN A 15 -0.49 -8.12 10.14
N ALA A 16 -0.05 -8.91 9.16
CA ALA A 16 0.36 -10.29 9.42
C ALA A 16 1.79 -10.38 9.96
N ASP A 17 2.71 -9.54 9.46
CA ASP A 17 4.11 -9.63 9.87
C ASP A 17 4.59 -8.38 10.62
N GLY A 18 3.77 -7.34 10.70
CA GLY A 18 4.13 -6.11 11.41
C GLY A 18 5.18 -5.26 10.72
N LEU A 19 5.53 -5.58 9.49
CA LEU A 19 6.54 -4.83 8.74
C LEU A 19 5.89 -3.73 7.90
N ASP A 20 6.62 -2.66 7.69
CA ASP A 20 6.17 -1.55 6.87
C ASP A 20 6.53 -1.79 5.41
N TYR A 21 5.61 -1.42 4.53
CA TYR A 21 5.77 -1.56 3.08
C TYR A 21 5.54 -0.23 2.41
N LEU A 22 6.34 0.05 1.38
CA LEU A 22 6.28 1.30 0.62
C LEU A 22 5.55 1.06 -0.69
N VAL A 23 4.59 1.92 -1.02
CA VAL A 23 3.90 1.87 -2.31
C VAL A 23 4.83 2.41 -3.38
N THR A 24 5.19 1.55 -4.32
CA THR A 24 6.13 1.91 -5.40
C THR A 24 5.46 2.08 -6.74
N LYS A 25 4.23 1.56 -6.90
CA LYS A 25 3.50 1.69 -8.15
C LYS A 25 2.02 1.50 -7.87
N VAL A 26 1.21 2.26 -8.58
CA VAL A 26 -0.26 2.11 -8.56
C VAL A 26 -0.71 2.08 -10.01
N TYR A 27 -1.55 1.11 -10.35
CA TYR A 27 -2.06 1.00 -11.70
C TYR A 27 -3.45 0.40 -11.71
N ASN A 28 -4.18 0.66 -12.79
CA ASN A 28 -5.51 0.11 -12.99
C ASN A 28 -5.45 -0.99 -14.04
N GLU A 29 -6.20 -2.06 -13.80
CA GLU A 29 -6.29 -3.18 -14.72
C GLU A 29 -7.76 -3.57 -14.84
N VAL A 30 -8.33 -3.35 -16.03
CA VAL A 30 -9.76 -3.51 -16.28
C VAL A 30 -10.54 -2.64 -15.31
N PHE A 31 -11.27 -3.15 -14.39
CA PHE A 31 -12.01 -2.35 -13.42
C PHE A 31 -11.43 -2.44 -12.02
N THR A 32 -10.17 -2.86 -11.91
CA THR A 32 -9.52 -3.10 -10.64
C THR A 32 -8.25 -2.29 -10.53
N GLN A 33 -8.06 -1.66 -9.40
CA GLN A 33 -6.82 -0.95 -9.10
C GLN A 33 -5.90 -1.84 -8.26
N PHE A 34 -4.62 -1.85 -8.60
CA PHE A 34 -3.60 -2.59 -7.87
C PHE A 34 -2.51 -1.65 -7.38
N ALA A 35 -1.95 -1.96 -6.23
CA ALA A 35 -0.80 -1.28 -5.70
C ALA A 35 0.35 -2.28 -5.57
N MET A 36 1.54 -1.85 -5.97
CA MET A 36 2.77 -2.63 -5.78
C MET A 36 3.49 -2.07 -4.57
N LEU A 37 3.87 -2.95 -3.67
CA LEU A 37 4.54 -2.56 -2.44
C LEU A 37 5.84 -3.34 -2.29
N ARG A 38 6.81 -2.69 -1.65
CA ARG A 38 8.08 -3.33 -1.28
C ARG A 38 8.35 -3.05 0.18
N PRO A 39 9.11 -3.93 0.88
CA PRO A 39 9.44 -3.66 2.28
C PRO A 39 10.18 -2.34 2.43
N ALA A 40 9.63 -1.45 3.26
CA ALA A 40 10.29 -0.18 3.57
C ALA A 40 11.48 -0.46 4.48
N GLY A 41 12.56 0.28 4.28
CA GLY A 41 13.75 0.08 5.08
C GLY A 41 14.67 -1.03 4.59
N ILE A 42 14.23 -1.83 3.63
CA ILE A 42 15.07 -2.83 2.99
C ILE A 42 15.51 -2.29 1.65
N THR A 43 16.80 -2.13 1.48
CA THR A 43 17.36 -1.56 0.25
C THR A 43 17.92 -2.60 -0.70
N ALA A 44 17.77 -3.88 -0.39
CA ALA A 44 18.23 -4.95 -1.26
C ALA A 44 17.53 -4.87 -2.62
N PRO A 45 18.27 -4.91 -3.72
CA PRO A 45 17.65 -4.80 -5.05
C PRO A 45 16.73 -5.95 -5.39
N ASP A 46 16.88 -7.09 -4.72
CA ASP A 46 16.04 -8.26 -4.92
C ASP A 46 14.96 -8.40 -3.87
N ALA A 47 14.66 -7.34 -3.12
CA ALA A 47 13.58 -7.36 -2.14
C ALA A 47 12.26 -7.70 -2.84
N PRO A 48 11.44 -8.58 -2.24
CA PRO A 48 10.20 -9.00 -2.90
C PRO A 48 9.22 -7.85 -3.02
N THR A 49 8.53 -7.79 -4.16
CA THR A 49 7.46 -6.83 -4.39
C THR A 49 6.14 -7.57 -4.30
N VAL A 50 5.20 -6.98 -3.57
CA VAL A 50 3.88 -7.57 -3.36
C VAL A 50 2.86 -6.77 -4.15
N ARG A 51 1.96 -7.46 -4.85
CA ARG A 51 0.86 -6.82 -5.55
C ARG A 51 -0.42 -7.00 -4.73
N ILE A 52 -1.06 -5.90 -4.38
CA ILE A 52 -2.25 -5.91 -3.55
C ILE A 52 -3.39 -5.24 -4.31
N LYS A 53 -4.54 -5.90 -4.34
CA LYS A 53 -5.75 -5.33 -4.92
C LYS A 53 -6.27 -4.23 -3.98
N VAL A 54 -6.44 -3.03 -4.52
CA VAL A 54 -6.95 -1.90 -3.74
C VAL A 54 -8.44 -2.11 -3.49
N SER A 55 -8.84 -1.95 -2.23
CA SER A 55 -10.25 -1.99 -1.84
C SER A 55 -10.78 -0.57 -1.81
N LYS A 56 -11.87 -0.33 -2.53
CA LYS A 56 -12.49 0.98 -2.58
C LYS A 56 -13.85 0.94 -1.89
N SER A 57 -14.15 2.00 -1.17
CA SER A 57 -15.41 2.15 -0.45
C SER A 57 -15.83 3.61 -0.49
N PRO A 58 -17.07 3.94 -0.06
CA PRO A 58 -17.47 5.34 0.05
C PRO A 58 -16.55 6.19 0.93
N GLU A 59 -15.81 5.56 1.82
CA GLU A 59 -14.89 6.27 2.71
C GLU A 59 -13.54 6.54 2.05
N GLY A 60 -13.23 5.88 0.94
CA GLY A 60 -11.96 6.04 0.27
C GLY A 60 -11.38 4.73 -0.19
N ALA A 61 -10.06 4.58 -0.13
CA ALA A 61 -9.36 3.40 -0.58
C ALA A 61 -8.54 2.82 0.56
N ALA A 62 -8.33 1.50 0.53
CA ALA A 62 -7.56 0.81 1.53
C ALA A 62 -6.85 -0.40 0.91
N LEU A 63 -5.84 -0.89 1.59
CA LEU A 63 -5.13 -2.10 1.20
C LEU A 63 -5.53 -3.20 2.18
N PRO A 64 -6.26 -4.24 1.73
CA PRO A 64 -6.70 -5.32 2.62
C PRO A 64 -5.51 -6.00 3.30
N GLY A 65 -5.58 -6.17 4.61
CA GLY A 65 -4.51 -6.76 5.38
C GLY A 65 -3.40 -5.81 5.77
N TYR A 66 -3.56 -4.53 5.45
CA TYR A 66 -2.57 -3.49 5.75
C TYR A 66 -3.22 -2.35 6.52
N THR A 67 -2.40 -1.66 7.30
CA THR A 67 -2.81 -0.47 8.04
C THR A 67 -1.98 0.71 7.59
N PHE A 68 -2.65 1.82 7.27
CA PHE A 68 -1.96 3.05 6.88
C PHE A 68 -1.20 3.59 8.09
N THR A 69 0.10 3.86 7.90
CA THR A 69 0.96 4.28 9.00
C THR A 69 1.20 5.79 9.03
N GLN A 70 0.89 6.48 7.94
CA GLN A 70 1.09 7.92 7.83
C GLN A 70 -0.25 8.59 8.06
N ASP A 71 -0.33 9.43 9.05
CA ASP A 71 -1.59 10.09 9.42
C ASP A 71 -1.76 11.44 8.74
N GLY A 72 -0.90 11.76 7.81
CA GLY A 72 -1.02 13.01 7.08
C GLY A 72 -0.57 14.23 7.88
N SER A 73 0.12 14.02 8.95
CA SER A 73 0.53 15.10 9.86
C SER A 73 1.92 15.63 9.56
N PHE A 74 2.42 15.44 8.39
CA PHE A 74 3.69 16.07 8.03
C PHE A 74 3.50 17.29 7.21
#